data_ce41c702e44fcf6838f876d0ec153145
#
_entry.id   ce41c702e44fcf6838f876d0ec153145
#
_cell.length_a   1.000
_cell.length_b   1.000
_cell.length_c   1.000
_cell.angle_alpha   90.00
_cell.angle_beta   90.00
_cell.angle_gamma   90.00
#
_symmetry.space_group_name_H-M   'P 1'
#
loop_
_entity.id
_entity.type
_entity.pdbx_description
1 polymer ?
#
loop_
_entity_poly.entity_id
_entity_poly.type
_entity_poly.pdbx_seq_one_letter_code
_entity_poly.pdbx_strand_id
1 'polypeptide(L)'
;MNEVCEFLKKVGVYYIATVEDGEPRVRPFGTVNIFENKLYIQTGKKKACFKQMDGKVAEICAFKDGTWLRLTGTLVNDDRVEPQEDMLNHYPELKGMYKVGDGNNAVLYFKNAKAVFYSFGKEPKTITF
;
A
#
# COMPACT_ATOMS: atom_id res chain seq x y z
N MET A 1 -4.66 -0.56 12.42
CA MET A 1 -3.99 0.16 11.31
C MET A 1 -2.51 0.43 11.60
N ASN A 2 -2.17 0.94 12.76
CA ASN A 2 -0.76 1.22 13.12
C ASN A 2 0.12 -0.04 13.05
N GLU A 3 -0.37 -1.16 13.58
CA GLU A 3 0.34 -2.43 13.55
C GLU A 3 0.62 -2.92 12.13
N VAL A 4 -0.32 -2.71 11.22
CA VAL A 4 -0.17 -3.05 9.81
C VAL A 4 0.92 -2.20 9.17
N CYS A 5 0.89 -0.90 9.40
CA CYS A 5 1.89 0.03 8.87
C CYS A 5 3.29 -0.32 9.39
N GLU A 6 3.43 -0.55 10.68
CA GLU A 6 4.71 -0.92 11.30
C GLU A 6 5.26 -2.22 10.73
N PHE A 7 4.40 -3.23 10.54
CA PHE A 7 4.82 -4.50 9.95
C PHE A 7 5.32 -4.32 8.51
N LEU A 8 4.58 -3.57 7.69
CA LEU A 8 4.98 -3.32 6.31
C LEU A 8 6.28 -2.53 6.22
N LYS A 9 6.50 -1.55 7.09
CA LYS A 9 7.77 -0.81 7.17
C LYS A 9 8.93 -1.72 7.57
N LYS A 10 8.69 -2.63 8.50
CA LYS A 10 9.69 -3.59 8.97
C LYS A 10 10.07 -4.59 7.88
N VAL A 11 9.10 -5.06 7.11
CA VAL A 11 9.33 -5.96 5.97
C VAL A 11 10.12 -5.26 4.87
N GLY A 12 9.83 -3.99 4.63
CA GLY A 12 10.47 -3.17 3.59
C GLY A 12 9.84 -3.34 2.23
N VAL A 13 9.97 -4.52 1.63
CA VAL A 13 9.35 -4.84 0.33
C VAL A 13 8.21 -5.81 0.57
N TYR A 14 7.03 -5.43 0.13
CA TYR A 14 5.84 -6.28 0.14
C TYR A 14 5.33 -6.46 -1.29
N TYR A 15 4.40 -7.39 -1.49
CA TYR A 15 3.84 -7.67 -2.81
C TYR A 15 2.37 -7.26 -2.82
N ILE A 16 1.97 -6.58 -3.89
CA ILE A 16 0.58 -6.17 -4.08
C ILE A 16 0.00 -6.82 -5.32
N ALA A 17 -1.16 -7.43 -5.14
CA ALA A 17 -1.90 -8.10 -6.19
C ALA A 17 -3.07 -7.25 -6.64
N THR A 18 -3.26 -7.18 -7.95
CA THR A 18 -4.38 -6.51 -8.61
C THR A 18 -4.93 -7.41 -9.71
N VAL A 19 -6.00 -6.97 -10.34
CA VAL A 19 -6.62 -7.71 -11.46
C VAL A 19 -6.58 -6.85 -12.71
N GLU A 20 -6.16 -7.46 -13.82
CA GLU A 20 -6.18 -6.85 -15.14
C GLU A 20 -6.83 -7.82 -16.13
N ASP A 21 -7.95 -7.43 -16.72
CA ASP A 21 -8.69 -8.26 -17.67
C ASP A 21 -8.99 -9.67 -17.14
N GLY A 22 -9.39 -9.75 -15.87
CA GLY A 22 -9.71 -11.01 -15.20
C GLY A 22 -8.51 -11.83 -14.75
N GLU A 23 -7.28 -11.35 -15.00
CA GLU A 23 -6.06 -12.05 -14.62
C GLU A 23 -5.38 -11.39 -13.42
N PRO A 24 -4.82 -12.17 -12.49
CA PRO A 24 -4.07 -11.60 -11.38
C PRO A 24 -2.74 -11.02 -11.84
N ARG A 25 -2.34 -9.91 -11.22
CA ARG A 25 -1.03 -9.29 -11.40
C ARG A 25 -0.40 -9.04 -10.05
N VAL A 26 0.88 -9.33 -9.90
CA VAL A 26 1.62 -9.16 -8.64
C VAL A 26 2.93 -8.45 -8.91
N ARG A 27 3.28 -7.48 -8.04
CA ARG A 27 4.57 -6.77 -8.15
C ARG A 27 5.03 -6.30 -6.77
N PRO A 28 6.34 -6.05 -6.58
CA PRO A 28 6.86 -5.53 -5.33
C PRO A 28 6.59 -4.04 -5.16
N PHE A 29 6.27 -3.64 -3.95
CA PHE A 29 6.10 -2.26 -3.50
C PHE A 29 6.91 -2.06 -2.22
N GLY A 30 7.33 -0.83 -1.95
CA GLY A 30 8.17 -0.55 -0.78
C GLY A 30 7.74 0.65 0.04
N THR A 31 6.61 1.27 -0.24
CA THR A 31 6.17 2.48 0.46
C THR A 31 4.92 2.23 1.27
N VAL A 32 4.87 2.80 2.47
CA VAL A 32 3.67 2.79 3.30
C VAL A 32 3.80 3.85 4.38
N ASN A 33 2.75 4.62 4.60
CA ASN A 33 2.71 5.56 5.71
C ASN A 33 1.28 5.86 6.11
N ILE A 34 1.09 6.24 7.37
CA ILE A 34 -0.21 6.70 7.87
C ILE A 34 -0.23 8.22 7.82
N PHE A 35 -1.27 8.76 7.21
CA PHE A 35 -1.52 10.18 7.14
C PHE A 35 -3.01 10.45 7.28
N GLU A 36 -3.40 11.39 8.13
CA GLU A 36 -4.80 11.71 8.43
C GLU A 36 -5.64 10.45 8.74
N ASN A 37 -5.09 9.55 9.53
CA ASN A 37 -5.73 8.32 9.97
C ASN A 37 -6.12 7.37 8.81
N LYS A 38 -5.32 7.38 7.73
CA LYS A 38 -5.46 6.47 6.59
C LYS A 38 -4.11 5.86 6.24
N LEU A 39 -4.14 4.63 5.74
CA LEU A 39 -2.92 3.93 5.32
C LEU A 39 -2.69 4.15 3.83
N TYR A 40 -1.62 4.86 3.51
CA TYR A 40 -1.26 5.24 2.14
C TYR A 40 -0.11 4.40 1.62
N ILE A 41 -0.16 4.15 0.31
CA ILE A 41 0.95 3.61 -0.48
C ILE A 41 1.18 4.53 -1.68
N GLN A 42 2.35 4.43 -2.32
CA GLN A 42 2.74 5.33 -3.41
C GLN A 42 3.06 4.55 -4.66
N THR A 43 2.69 5.10 -5.81
CA THR A 43 3.06 4.59 -7.13
C THR A 43 3.13 5.74 -8.14
N GLY A 44 3.37 5.43 -9.42
CA GLY A 44 3.35 6.39 -10.50
C GLY A 44 2.13 6.19 -11.40
N LYS A 45 1.44 7.26 -11.76
CA LYS A 45 0.26 7.21 -12.64
C LYS A 45 0.59 6.67 -14.04
N LYS A 46 1.85 6.81 -14.46
CA LYS A 46 2.30 6.31 -15.77
C LYS A 46 2.46 4.79 -15.79
N LYS A 47 2.51 4.14 -14.63
CA LYS A 47 2.59 2.68 -14.53
C LYS A 47 1.23 2.06 -14.81
N ALA A 48 1.22 0.93 -15.52
CA ALA A 48 -0.02 0.21 -15.82
C ALA A 48 -0.79 -0.19 -14.55
N CYS A 49 -0.08 -0.50 -13.47
CA CYS A 49 -0.70 -0.91 -12.22
C CYS A 49 -1.58 0.17 -11.59
N PHE A 50 -1.33 1.45 -11.86
CA PHE A 50 -2.17 2.52 -11.31
C PHE A 50 -3.63 2.36 -11.71
N LYS A 51 -3.90 2.03 -12.98
CA LYS A 51 -5.27 1.83 -13.47
C LYS A 51 -5.93 0.60 -12.83
N GLN A 52 -5.13 -0.37 -12.41
CA GLN A 52 -5.61 -1.58 -11.75
C GLN A 52 -5.87 -1.36 -10.26
N MET A 53 -5.38 -0.24 -9.72
CA MET A 53 -5.47 0.08 -8.29
C MET A 53 -6.53 1.14 -8.00
N ASP A 54 -6.60 2.18 -8.82
CA ASP A 54 -7.46 3.34 -8.55
C ASP A 54 -8.94 2.96 -8.53
N GLY A 55 -9.56 3.11 -7.37
CA GLY A 55 -10.96 2.77 -7.14
C GLY A 55 -11.26 1.27 -7.10
N LYS A 56 -10.24 0.43 -7.02
CA LYS A 56 -10.38 -1.03 -7.14
C LYS A 56 -9.84 -1.74 -5.90
N VAL A 57 -10.28 -2.98 -5.72
CA VAL A 57 -9.78 -3.84 -4.64
C VAL A 57 -8.38 -4.34 -5.00
N ALA A 58 -7.48 -4.30 -4.03
CA ALA A 58 -6.14 -4.85 -4.12
C ALA A 58 -5.83 -5.65 -2.87
N GLU A 59 -4.86 -6.54 -2.96
CA GLU A 59 -4.40 -7.31 -1.81
C GLU A 59 -2.89 -7.24 -1.69
N ILE A 60 -2.43 -6.97 -0.47
CA ILE A 60 -1.02 -6.98 -0.11
C ILE A 60 -0.71 -8.27 0.62
N CYS A 61 0.45 -8.87 0.32
CA CYS A 61 1.01 -9.97 1.08
C CYS A 61 2.45 -9.63 1.48
N ALA A 62 2.77 -9.86 2.75
CA ALA A 62 4.10 -9.61 3.29
C ALA A 62 4.46 -10.69 4.31
N PHE A 63 5.72 -11.12 4.31
CA PHE A 63 6.19 -12.19 5.19
C PHE A 63 7.50 -11.75 5.87
N LYS A 64 7.58 -11.97 7.19
CA LYS A 64 8.79 -11.76 7.96
C LYS A 64 8.77 -12.55 9.26
N ASP A 65 9.87 -13.22 9.56
CA ASP A 65 10.09 -13.91 10.84
C ASP A 65 8.93 -14.85 11.23
N GLY A 66 8.46 -15.65 10.26
CA GLY A 66 7.42 -16.64 10.51
C GLY A 66 5.99 -16.09 10.59
N THR A 67 5.82 -14.80 10.40
CA THR A 67 4.51 -14.14 10.36
C THR A 67 4.23 -13.61 8.97
N TRP A 68 3.02 -13.79 8.45
CA TRP A 68 2.65 -13.13 7.21
C TRP A 68 1.35 -12.37 7.37
N LEU A 69 1.29 -11.28 6.61
CA LEU A 69 0.16 -10.36 6.58
C LEU A 69 -0.54 -10.47 5.23
N ARG A 70 -1.86 -10.52 5.25
CA ARG A 70 -2.68 -10.29 4.07
C ARG A 70 -3.57 -9.08 4.36
N LEU A 71 -3.47 -8.07 3.51
CA LEU A 71 -4.25 -6.83 3.64
C LEU A 71 -5.06 -6.65 2.37
N THR A 72 -6.37 -6.66 2.48
CA THR A 72 -7.29 -6.46 1.35
C THR A 72 -8.11 -5.20 1.58
N GLY A 73 -8.32 -4.43 0.54
CA GLY A 73 -9.17 -3.24 0.62
C GLY A 73 -9.27 -2.54 -0.71
N THR A 74 -10.16 -1.53 -0.76
CA THR A 74 -10.30 -0.68 -1.94
C THR A 74 -9.30 0.45 -1.87
N LEU A 75 -8.53 0.64 -2.94
CA LEU A 75 -7.59 1.75 -3.03
C LEU A 75 -8.25 2.98 -3.60
N VAL A 76 -8.00 4.12 -2.99
CA VAL A 76 -8.55 5.42 -3.42
C VAL A 76 -7.39 6.38 -3.67
N ASN A 77 -7.29 6.88 -4.90
CA ASN A 77 -6.29 7.88 -5.24
C ASN A 77 -6.62 9.22 -4.55
N ASP A 78 -5.61 9.84 -3.98
CA ASP A 78 -5.74 11.14 -3.31
C ASP A 78 -4.77 12.14 -3.95
N ASP A 79 -5.31 13.02 -4.79
CA ASP A 79 -4.51 13.98 -5.55
C ASP A 79 -4.15 15.25 -4.76
N ARG A 80 -4.52 15.34 -3.49
CA ARG A 80 -4.17 16.50 -2.67
C ARG A 80 -2.64 16.61 -2.50
N VAL A 81 -2.17 17.82 -2.25
CA VAL A 81 -0.75 18.09 -2.04
C VAL A 81 -0.23 17.42 -0.77
N GLU A 82 -1.00 17.52 0.32
CA GLU A 82 -0.55 17.15 1.67
C GLU A 82 -0.16 15.66 1.79
N PRO A 83 -0.97 14.70 1.33
CA PRO A 83 -0.56 13.29 1.44
C PRO A 83 0.59 12.94 0.51
N GLN A 84 0.72 13.60 -0.65
CA GLN A 84 1.88 13.41 -1.53
C GLN A 84 3.16 13.90 -0.85
N GLU A 85 3.09 15.08 -0.26
CA GLU A 85 4.23 15.68 0.45
C GLU A 85 4.66 14.84 1.63
N ASP A 86 3.70 14.34 2.42
CA ASP A 86 3.97 13.45 3.54
C ASP A 86 4.72 12.20 3.11
N MET A 87 4.24 11.54 2.07
CA MET A 87 4.88 10.32 1.57
C MET A 87 6.30 10.56 1.08
N LEU A 88 6.51 11.61 0.30
CA LEU A 88 7.84 11.93 -0.22
C LEU A 88 8.81 12.36 0.89
N ASN A 89 8.32 12.95 1.97
CA ASN A 89 9.16 13.29 3.13
C ASN A 89 9.57 12.04 3.92
N HIS A 90 8.73 11.00 3.95
CA HIS A 90 9.06 9.74 4.59
C HIS A 90 9.95 8.84 3.73
N TYR A 91 9.95 9.04 2.42
CA TYR A 91 10.76 8.30 1.45
C TYR A 91 11.50 9.28 0.53
N PRO A 92 12.47 10.05 1.09
CA PRO A 92 13.14 11.12 0.34
C PRO A 92 13.88 10.64 -0.91
N GLU A 93 14.27 9.36 -0.98
CA GLU A 93 14.87 8.75 -2.16
C GLU A 93 13.95 8.79 -3.38
N LEU A 94 12.62 8.88 -3.18
CA LEU A 94 11.66 9.00 -4.28
C LEU A 94 11.71 10.37 -4.96
N LYS A 95 12.26 11.38 -4.29
CA LYS A 95 12.34 12.75 -4.83
C LYS A 95 13.22 12.85 -6.08
N GLY A 96 14.03 11.84 -6.36
CA GLY A 96 14.78 11.75 -7.60
C GLY A 96 13.91 11.43 -8.82
N MET A 97 12.74 10.83 -8.62
CA MET A 97 11.84 10.41 -9.70
C MET A 97 10.46 11.06 -9.64
N TYR A 98 10.03 11.51 -8.46
CA TYR A 98 8.68 12.04 -8.22
C TYR A 98 8.72 13.39 -7.53
N LYS A 99 7.74 14.22 -7.86
CA LYS A 99 7.52 15.52 -7.19
C LYS A 99 6.04 15.66 -6.90
N VAL A 100 5.71 16.43 -5.86
CA VAL A 100 4.33 16.79 -5.57
C VAL A 100 3.74 17.53 -6.78
N GLY A 101 2.58 17.08 -7.24
CA GLY A 101 1.88 17.73 -8.34
C GLY A 101 2.50 17.58 -9.72
N ASP A 102 3.42 16.60 -9.90
CA ASP A 102 4.07 16.35 -11.19
C ASP A 102 3.19 15.62 -12.21
N GLY A 103 1.95 15.27 -11.83
CA GLY A 103 1.04 14.52 -12.70
C GLY A 103 1.36 13.02 -12.80
N ASN A 104 2.39 12.56 -12.11
CA ASN A 104 2.79 11.15 -12.10
C ASN A 104 2.80 10.55 -10.70
N ASN A 105 3.32 11.29 -9.70
CA ASN A 105 3.31 10.81 -8.32
C ASN A 105 1.87 10.59 -7.85
N ALA A 106 1.59 9.40 -7.35
CA ALA A 106 0.26 9.06 -6.86
C ALA A 106 0.36 8.42 -5.48
N VAL A 107 -0.48 8.86 -4.57
CA VAL A 107 -0.67 8.21 -3.28
C VAL A 107 -2.11 7.74 -3.18
N LEU A 108 -2.28 6.51 -2.74
CA LEU A 108 -3.59 5.88 -2.61
C LEU A 108 -3.74 5.35 -1.19
N TYR A 109 -4.93 5.52 -0.62
CA TYR A 109 -5.19 4.96 0.71
C TYR A 109 -6.18 3.79 0.63
N PHE A 110 -6.08 2.90 1.61
CA PHE A 110 -6.99 1.76 1.73
C PHE A 110 -8.29 2.18 2.41
N LYS A 111 -9.39 1.83 1.77
CA LYS A 111 -10.76 2.01 2.30
C LYS A 111 -11.39 0.64 2.48
N ASN A 112 -12.14 0.48 3.59
CA ASN A 112 -12.78 -0.79 3.94
C ASN A 112 -11.75 -1.92 3.98
N ALA A 113 -10.66 -1.70 4.71
CA ALA A 113 -9.53 -2.61 4.75
C ALA A 113 -9.73 -3.72 5.78
N LYS A 114 -9.25 -4.91 5.43
CA LYS A 114 -9.18 -6.06 6.31
C LYS A 114 -7.76 -6.61 6.26
N ALA A 115 -7.09 -6.60 7.39
CA ALA A 115 -5.75 -7.14 7.56
C ALA A 115 -5.83 -8.41 8.42
N VAL A 116 -5.17 -9.48 7.98
CA VAL A 116 -5.09 -10.72 8.74
C VAL A 116 -3.61 -11.08 8.91
N PHE A 117 -3.19 -11.25 10.15
CA PHE A 117 -1.86 -11.74 10.50
C PHE A 117 -1.93 -13.24 10.80
N TYR A 118 -1.05 -14.00 10.17
CA TYR A 118 -0.93 -15.45 10.32
C TYR A 118 0.44 -15.80 10.91
N SER A 119 0.45 -16.71 11.87
CA SER A 119 1.69 -17.27 12.43
C SER A 119 1.44 -18.74 12.78
N PHE A 120 2.47 -19.56 12.67
CA PHE A 120 2.37 -20.97 13.03
C PHE A 120 1.99 -21.15 14.51
N GLY A 121 1.02 -22.02 14.77
CA GLY A 121 0.60 -22.34 16.13
C GLY A 121 -0.22 -21.28 16.83
N LYS A 122 -0.64 -20.24 16.10
CA LYS A 122 -1.45 -19.16 16.66
C LYS A 122 -2.72 -18.95 15.84
N GLU A 123 -3.78 -18.51 16.51
CA GLU A 123 -4.98 -18.10 15.82
C GLU A 123 -4.71 -16.85 14.97
N PRO A 124 -5.28 -16.77 13.76
CA PRO A 124 -5.15 -15.56 12.95
C PRO A 124 -5.73 -14.34 13.67
N LYS A 125 -5.02 -13.22 13.55
CA LYS A 125 -5.46 -11.94 14.11
C LYS A 125 -5.99 -11.05 13.01
N THR A 126 -7.23 -10.61 13.11
CA THR A 126 -7.88 -9.76 12.12
C THR A 126 -8.03 -8.33 12.64
N ILE A 127 -7.65 -7.36 11.80
CA ILE A 127 -7.79 -5.93 12.05
C ILE A 127 -8.54 -5.33 10.86
N THR A 128 -9.57 -4.52 11.13
CA THR A 128 -10.31 -3.81 10.08
C THR A 128 -10.16 -2.30 10.27
N PHE A 129 -10.13 -1.59 9.18
CA PHE A 129 -10.04 -0.13 9.23
C PHE A 129 -10.48 0.53 7.93
#